data_0df18683a23b612a699cb028a4dd4d72
#
_entry.id   0df18683a23b612a699cb028a4dd4d72
#
_cell.length_a   1.000
_cell.length_b   1.000
_cell.length_c   1.000
_cell.angle_alpha   90.00
_cell.angle_beta   90.00
_cell.angle_gamma   90.00
#
_symmetry.space_group_name_H-M   'P 1'
#
loop_
_entity.id
_entity.type
_entity.pdbx_description
1 polymer ?
#
loop_
_entity_poly.entity_id
_entity_poly.type
_entity_poly.pdbx_seq_one_letter_code
_entity_poly.pdbx_strand_id
1 'polypeptide(L)'
;NEKNLKFLDSHEWARDDDGVVTVGISNHAQELLGDIVYVELPQIGSNVSQKDGVAIVESVKAASDVYSPLTGEIVEINEKLSDNPEIINSSPYEDGWFFKVKPQNINELDEMLDSDAYKKLSEE
;
A
#
# COMPACT_ATOMS: atom_id res chain seq x y z
N ASN A 1 -11.37 -5.23 -6.06
CA ASN A 1 -11.40 -6.68 -6.04
C ASN A 1 -10.00 -7.24 -5.82
N GLU A 2 -9.84 -8.07 -4.81
CA GLU A 2 -8.54 -8.63 -4.42
C GLU A 2 -7.86 -9.42 -5.55
N LYS A 3 -8.63 -10.00 -6.45
CA LYS A 3 -8.08 -10.81 -7.55
C LYS A 3 -7.21 -10.02 -8.52
N ASN A 4 -7.42 -8.72 -8.60
CA ASN A 4 -6.68 -7.85 -9.51
C ASN A 4 -5.47 -7.20 -8.83
N LEU A 5 -5.21 -7.57 -7.59
CA LEU A 5 -4.15 -6.96 -6.81
C LEU A 5 -2.89 -7.81 -6.82
N LYS A 6 -1.76 -7.16 -6.68
CA LYS A 6 -0.48 -7.79 -6.40
C LYS A 6 -0.06 -7.39 -4.99
N PHE A 7 0.73 -8.22 -4.35
CA PHE A 7 1.09 -8.02 -2.94
C PHE A 7 2.59 -8.18 -2.71
N LEU A 8 3.12 -7.37 -1.80
CA LEU A 8 4.46 -7.60 -1.25
C LEU A 8 4.34 -8.54 -0.05
N ASP A 9 5.41 -9.24 0.28
CA ASP A 9 5.45 -10.08 1.47
C ASP A 9 5.35 -9.26 2.76
N SER A 10 5.61 -7.96 2.68
CA SER A 10 5.43 -7.01 3.78
C SER A 10 4.00 -6.46 3.91
N HIS A 11 3.06 -7.03 3.13
CA HIS A 11 1.61 -6.78 3.22
C HIS A 11 1.10 -5.51 2.56
N GLU A 12 1.88 -4.90 1.65
CA GLU A 12 1.34 -3.84 0.80
C GLU A 12 0.71 -4.47 -0.45
N TRP A 13 -0.34 -3.82 -0.95
CA TRP A 13 -0.95 -4.23 -2.21
C TRP A 13 -0.71 -3.16 -3.27
N ALA A 14 -0.75 -3.59 -4.53
CA ALA A 14 -0.60 -2.71 -5.68
C ALA A 14 -1.65 -3.05 -6.73
N ARG A 15 -2.21 -2.03 -7.36
CA ARG A 15 -3.20 -2.18 -8.41
C ARG A 15 -2.83 -1.27 -9.58
N ASP A 16 -2.69 -1.86 -10.77
CA ASP A 16 -2.40 -1.09 -11.98
C ASP A 16 -3.69 -0.49 -12.52
N ASP A 17 -3.79 0.84 -12.47
CA ASP A 17 -4.92 1.60 -12.98
C ASP A 17 -4.45 2.41 -14.19
N ASP A 18 -4.44 1.79 -15.37
CA ASP A 18 -4.04 2.41 -16.64
C ASP A 18 -2.63 3.01 -16.59
N GLY A 19 -1.69 2.25 -16.05
CA GLY A 19 -0.28 2.65 -16.02
C GLY A 19 0.13 3.44 -14.79
N VAL A 20 -0.81 3.77 -13.92
CA VAL A 20 -0.52 4.37 -12.60
C VAL A 20 -0.91 3.34 -11.55
N VAL A 21 0.01 3.07 -10.62
CA VAL A 21 -0.21 2.01 -9.64
C VAL A 21 -0.65 2.60 -8.30
N THR A 22 -1.82 2.16 -7.84
CA THR A 22 -2.36 2.53 -6.54
C THR A 22 -1.84 1.55 -5.49
N VAL A 23 -1.38 2.07 -4.35
CA VAL A 23 -0.76 1.27 -3.29
C VAL A 23 -1.44 1.50 -1.95
N GLY A 24 -1.64 0.42 -1.22
CA GLY A 24 -2.17 0.47 0.14
C GLY A 24 -1.68 -0.73 0.93
N ILE A 25 -2.27 -0.96 2.11
CA ILE A 25 -1.93 -2.13 2.91
C ILE A 25 -3.10 -3.12 2.89
N SER A 26 -2.79 -4.40 3.04
CA SER A 26 -3.78 -5.47 2.95
C SER A 26 -4.71 -5.48 4.17
N ASN A 27 -5.82 -6.21 4.03
CA ASN A 27 -6.72 -6.44 5.16
C ASN A 27 -5.99 -7.15 6.30
N HIS A 28 -5.13 -8.09 5.98
CA HIS A 28 -4.31 -8.79 6.96
C HIS A 28 -3.42 -7.82 7.74
N ALA A 29 -2.80 -6.86 7.04
CA ALA A 29 -1.94 -5.87 7.68
C ALA A 29 -2.72 -4.99 8.65
N GLN A 30 -3.89 -4.49 8.25
CA GLN A 30 -4.66 -3.63 9.15
C GLN A 30 -5.20 -4.42 10.37
N GLU A 31 -5.47 -5.72 10.20
CA GLU A 31 -5.88 -6.55 11.33
C GLU A 31 -4.73 -6.74 12.33
N LEU A 32 -3.51 -6.91 11.82
CA LEU A 32 -2.33 -7.05 12.68
C LEU A 32 -2.03 -5.78 13.45
N LEU A 33 -2.25 -4.62 12.81
CA LEU A 33 -1.98 -3.33 13.43
C LEU A 33 -3.08 -2.93 14.42
N GLY A 34 -4.34 -3.27 14.13
CA GLY A 34 -5.48 -2.82 14.91
C GLY A 34 -5.92 -1.44 14.44
N ASP A 35 -6.53 -0.67 15.33
CA ASP A 35 -7.09 0.64 14.99
C ASP A 35 -5.99 1.61 14.52
N ILE A 36 -6.12 2.08 13.30
CA ILE A 36 -5.18 3.04 12.73
C ILE A 36 -5.53 4.44 13.22
N VAL A 37 -4.54 5.13 13.77
CA VAL A 37 -4.74 6.45 14.39
C VAL A 37 -3.98 7.57 13.68
N TYR A 38 -2.97 7.24 12.87
CA TYR A 38 -2.18 8.26 12.18
C TYR A 38 -1.54 7.67 10.92
N VAL A 39 -1.46 8.49 9.88
CA VAL A 39 -0.79 8.10 8.64
C VAL A 39 0.09 9.26 8.19
N GLU A 40 1.34 8.96 7.86
CA GLU A 40 2.25 9.94 7.24
C GLU A 40 2.40 9.57 5.78
N LEU A 41 1.97 10.45 4.89
CA LEU A 41 1.97 10.22 3.45
C LEU A 41 3.21 10.82 2.79
N PRO A 42 3.64 10.27 1.64
CA PRO A 42 4.77 10.85 0.89
C PRO A 42 4.35 12.15 0.22
N GLN A 43 5.33 12.85 -0.34
CA GLN A 43 5.07 14.09 -1.09
C GLN A 43 4.88 13.76 -2.57
N ILE A 44 3.91 14.42 -3.20
CA ILE A 44 3.69 14.33 -4.64
C ILE A 44 4.94 14.87 -5.33
N GLY A 45 5.41 14.17 -6.36
CA GLY A 45 6.62 14.52 -7.09
C GLY A 45 7.88 13.83 -6.57
N SER A 46 7.79 13.13 -5.45
CA SER A 46 8.93 12.37 -4.91
C SER A 46 9.25 11.17 -5.80
N ASN A 47 10.53 10.90 -5.97
CA ASN A 47 10.98 9.68 -6.64
C ASN A 47 11.32 8.64 -5.58
N VAL A 48 10.81 7.43 -5.76
CA VAL A 48 11.00 6.33 -4.82
C VAL A 48 11.54 5.11 -5.54
N SER A 49 12.27 4.28 -4.82
CA SER A 49 12.77 3.02 -5.34
C SER A 49 11.93 1.88 -4.78
N GLN A 50 11.90 0.78 -5.50
CA GLN A 50 11.23 -0.43 -5.04
C GLN A 50 11.71 -0.79 -3.63
N LYS A 51 10.76 -1.03 -2.75
CA LYS A 51 10.99 -1.40 -1.34
C LYS A 51 11.49 -0.27 -0.43
N ASP A 52 11.49 0.97 -0.92
CA ASP A 52 11.75 2.11 -0.04
C ASP A 52 10.57 2.30 0.92
N GLY A 53 10.86 2.70 2.15
CA GLY A 53 9.82 3.12 3.09
C GLY A 53 9.30 4.48 2.68
N VAL A 54 8.08 4.55 2.18
CA VAL A 54 7.51 5.74 1.55
C VAL A 54 6.50 6.43 2.44
N ALA A 55 5.73 5.65 3.21
CA ALA A 55 4.71 6.17 4.12
C ALA A 55 4.85 5.48 5.46
N ILE A 56 4.21 6.05 6.48
CA ILE A 56 4.18 5.45 7.82
C ILE A 56 2.73 5.36 8.25
N VAL A 57 2.37 4.22 8.83
CA VAL A 57 1.05 4.00 9.41
C VAL A 57 1.23 3.69 10.89
N GLU A 58 0.48 4.40 11.74
CA GLU A 58 0.54 4.18 13.18
C GLU A 58 -0.81 3.72 13.69
N SER A 59 -0.78 2.70 14.54
CA SER A 59 -1.96 2.18 15.20
C SER A 59 -1.84 2.38 16.70
N VAL A 60 -2.86 1.98 17.43
CA VAL A 60 -2.84 2.00 18.89
C VAL A 60 -1.76 1.09 19.48
N LYS A 61 -1.24 0.14 18.69
CA LYS A 61 -0.24 -0.84 19.13
C LYS A 61 1.17 -0.53 18.67
N ALA A 62 1.33 -0.02 17.43
CA ALA A 62 2.64 0.03 16.79
C ALA A 62 2.66 1.00 15.62
N ALA A 63 3.87 1.30 15.14
CA ALA A 63 4.08 2.05 13.90
C ALA A 63 4.77 1.13 12.89
N SER A 64 4.45 1.30 11.61
CA SER A 64 5.00 0.48 10.55
C SER A 64 5.25 1.32 9.30
N ASP A 65 6.32 0.99 8.58
CA ASP A 65 6.59 1.60 7.28
C ASP A 65 5.72 0.95 6.22
N VAL A 66 5.30 1.75 5.24
CA VAL A 66 4.64 1.24 4.04
C VAL A 66 5.65 1.37 2.90
N TYR A 67 6.02 0.25 2.32
CA TYR A 67 7.05 0.20 1.30
C TYR A 67 6.46 0.35 -0.09
N SER A 68 7.21 1.01 -0.99
CA SER A 68 6.77 1.10 -2.38
C SER A 68 7.04 -0.22 -3.09
N PRO A 69 6.04 -0.80 -3.77
CA PRO A 69 6.27 -2.01 -4.56
C PRO A 69 7.01 -1.74 -5.86
N LEU A 70 7.12 -0.48 -6.26
CA LEU A 70 7.69 -0.11 -7.55
C LEU A 70 8.62 1.09 -7.43
N THR A 71 9.56 1.15 -8.38
CA THR A 71 10.39 2.34 -8.58
C THR A 71 9.62 3.31 -9.47
N GLY A 72 9.51 4.56 -9.06
CA GLY A 72 8.81 5.57 -9.85
C GLY A 72 8.58 6.85 -9.10
N GLU A 73 7.65 7.64 -9.61
CA GLU A 73 7.31 8.95 -9.05
C GLU A 73 5.95 8.92 -8.36
N ILE A 74 5.86 9.50 -7.18
CA ILE A 74 4.59 9.67 -6.47
C ILE A 74 3.80 10.75 -7.19
N VAL A 75 2.64 10.39 -7.73
CA VAL A 75 1.81 11.32 -8.51
C VAL A 75 0.53 11.71 -7.78
N GLU A 76 0.12 10.94 -6.78
CA GLU A 76 -1.08 11.23 -6.01
C GLU A 76 -0.98 10.62 -4.61
N ILE A 77 -1.60 11.30 -3.63
CA ILE A 77 -1.70 10.78 -2.26
C ILE A 77 -3.15 10.87 -1.81
N ASN A 78 -3.55 10.00 -0.89
CA ASN A 78 -4.91 10.00 -0.36
C ASN A 78 -5.00 10.85 0.90
N GLU A 79 -5.26 12.14 0.72
CA GLU A 79 -5.30 13.09 1.82
C GLU A 79 -6.40 12.80 2.84
N LYS A 80 -7.41 12.02 2.47
CA LYS A 80 -8.47 11.62 3.39
C LYS A 80 -7.93 10.85 4.58
N LEU A 81 -6.82 10.14 4.41
CA LEU A 81 -6.21 9.36 5.49
C LEU A 81 -5.63 10.26 6.59
N SER A 82 -5.25 11.49 6.25
CA SER A 82 -4.74 12.43 7.25
C SER A 82 -5.82 12.85 8.24
N ASP A 83 -7.05 12.98 7.76
CA ASP A 83 -8.20 13.36 8.60
C ASP A 83 -8.91 12.14 9.18
N ASN A 84 -8.95 11.05 8.44
CA ASN A 84 -9.72 9.86 8.79
C ASN A 84 -8.89 8.58 8.56
N PRO A 85 -7.84 8.36 9.37
CA PRO A 85 -6.99 7.17 9.17
C PRO A 85 -7.73 5.84 9.35
N GLU A 86 -8.86 5.84 10.06
CA GLU A 86 -9.67 4.65 10.26
C GLU A 86 -10.29 4.11 8.97
N ILE A 87 -10.25 4.86 7.88
CA ILE A 87 -10.70 4.37 6.56
C ILE A 87 -9.90 3.12 6.16
N ILE A 88 -8.64 3.06 6.57
CA ILE A 88 -7.78 1.90 6.29
C ILE A 88 -8.37 0.63 6.90
N ASN A 89 -8.93 0.75 8.11
CA ASN A 89 -9.54 -0.40 8.78
C ASN A 89 -10.83 -0.84 8.10
N SER A 90 -11.64 0.11 7.64
CA SER A 90 -12.94 -0.20 7.07
C SER A 90 -12.91 -0.54 5.58
N SER A 91 -11.94 0.00 4.83
CA SER A 91 -11.89 -0.17 3.38
C SER A 91 -10.45 -0.22 2.87
N PRO A 92 -9.67 -1.24 3.28
CA PRO A 92 -8.23 -1.27 2.96
C PRO A 92 -7.91 -1.38 1.48
N TYR A 93 -8.83 -1.92 0.66
CA TYR A 93 -8.56 -2.14 -0.77
C TYR A 93 -9.18 -1.09 -1.67
N GLU A 94 -10.01 -0.20 -1.14
CA GLU A 94 -10.67 0.82 -1.96
C GLU A 94 -10.40 2.23 -1.44
N ASP A 95 -11.14 2.68 -0.45
CA ASP A 95 -11.01 4.06 0.03
C ASP A 95 -9.74 4.28 0.86
N GLY A 96 -9.16 3.21 1.38
CA GLY A 96 -7.97 3.26 2.25
C GLY A 96 -6.63 3.19 1.53
N TRP A 97 -6.58 3.49 0.23
CA TRP A 97 -5.31 3.51 -0.48
C TRP A 97 -4.42 4.65 0.05
N PHE A 98 -3.10 4.50 -0.08
CA PHE A 98 -2.12 5.45 0.47
C PHE A 98 -1.60 6.42 -0.57
N PHE A 99 -1.07 5.92 -1.68
CA PHE A 99 -0.45 6.76 -2.70
C PHE A 99 -0.53 6.08 -4.06
N LYS A 100 -0.26 6.88 -5.11
CA LYS A 100 -0.18 6.35 -6.46
C LYS A 100 1.20 6.65 -7.03
N VAL A 101 1.77 5.66 -7.71
CA VAL A 101 3.10 5.72 -8.28
C VAL A 101 3.00 5.60 -9.79
N LYS A 102 3.70 6.48 -10.51
CA LYS A 102 3.91 6.34 -11.94
C LYS A 102 5.19 5.50 -12.12
N PRO A 103 5.08 4.21 -12.49
CA PRO A 103 6.24 3.34 -12.48
C PRO A 103 7.20 3.63 -13.61
N GLN A 104 8.49 3.46 -13.36
CA GLN A 104 9.51 3.51 -14.39
C GLN A 104 9.51 2.21 -15.19
N ASN A 105 9.20 1.09 -14.51
CA ASN A 105 9.14 -0.22 -15.14
C ASN A 105 7.98 -1.01 -14.53
N ILE A 106 6.86 -1.06 -15.26
CA ILE A 106 5.66 -1.75 -14.78
C ILE A 106 5.90 -3.25 -14.55
N ASN A 107 6.94 -3.81 -15.16
CA ASN A 107 7.26 -5.23 -15.00
C ASN A 107 7.68 -5.58 -13.56
N GLU A 108 8.00 -4.58 -12.74
CA GLU A 108 8.27 -4.84 -11.32
C GLU A 108 7.06 -5.45 -10.61
N LEU A 109 5.85 -5.23 -11.13
CA LEU A 109 4.65 -5.87 -10.58
C LEU A 109 4.70 -7.40 -10.71
N ASP A 110 5.39 -7.90 -11.73
CA ASP A 110 5.49 -9.34 -11.96
C ASP A 110 6.31 -10.04 -10.87
N GLU A 111 7.11 -9.28 -10.12
CA GLU A 111 7.90 -9.82 -9.01
C GLU A 111 7.08 -9.95 -7.72
N MET A 112 5.89 -9.40 -7.72
CA MET A 112 5.01 -9.41 -6.54
C MET A 112 4.16 -10.66 -6.51
N LEU A 113 3.61 -10.95 -5.33
CA LEU A 113 2.72 -12.10 -5.14
C LEU A 113 1.33 -11.78 -5.69
N ASP A 114 0.71 -12.77 -6.34
CA ASP A 114 -0.72 -12.63 -6.67
C ASP A 114 -1.53 -12.91 -5.40
N SER A 115 -2.85 -12.75 -5.48
CA SER A 115 -3.70 -12.88 -4.30
C SER A 115 -3.66 -14.30 -3.70
N ASP A 116 -3.54 -15.33 -4.53
CA ASP A 116 -3.48 -16.71 -4.04
C ASP A 116 -2.17 -17.00 -3.30
N ALA A 117 -1.04 -16.55 -3.87
CA ALA A 117 0.27 -16.74 -3.23
C ALA A 117 0.36 -15.95 -1.93
N TYR A 118 -0.14 -14.71 -1.93
CA TYR A 118 -0.15 -13.89 -0.73
C TYR A 118 -1.04 -14.49 0.35
N LYS A 119 -2.19 -15.02 -0.02
CA LYS A 119 -3.10 -15.64 0.94
C LYS A 119 -2.43 -16.82 1.66
N LYS A 120 -1.67 -17.64 0.92
CA LYS A 120 -0.92 -18.74 1.53
C LYS A 120 0.13 -18.23 2.51
N LEU A 121 0.81 -17.16 2.17
CA LEU A 121 1.81 -16.55 3.02
C LEU A 121 1.19 -16.05 4.32
N SER A 122 0.05 -15.37 4.22
CA SER A 122 -0.59 -14.73 5.38
C SER A 122 -1.29 -15.73 6.31
N GLU A 123 -1.59 -16.93 5.82
CA GLU A 123 -2.21 -17.98 6.63
C GLU A 123 -1.19 -18.75 7.48
N GLU A 124 0.09 -18.58 7.18
CA GLU A 124 1.16 -19.18 7.96
C GLU A 124 1.49 -18.30 9.16
#